data_b67264702905b70b305861e9826afa25
#
_entry.id   b67264702905b70b305861e9826afa25
#
_cell.length_a   1.000
_cell.length_b   1.000
_cell.length_c   1.000
_cell.angle_alpha   90.00
_cell.angle_beta   90.00
_cell.angle_gamma   90.00
#
_symmetry.space_group_name_H-M   'P 1'
#
loop_
_entity.id
_entity.type
_entity.pdbx_description
1 polymer ?
#
loop_
_entity_poly.entity_id
_entity_poly.type
_entity_poly.pdbx_seq_one_letter_code
_entity_poly.pdbx_strand_id
1 'polypeptide(L)'
;MPVRKVSQRIPFTPSKTQAALLEQCFGARRFAYNQQVETFNSYDKDANPRPKYPGVTDMKVANEWLRDSPIPSSALSNTIMDFRKAQAAYFRQAEYGKNRPRFASKSDNIQSFRNTVPMRHMDGNRYPLSRKLGSVRIRRRDRIRYPLESLSSWTVKRENGVYYLVLLFNVDIQPKTKASGEVGIDLGVKDFLTLSTGEKVNYPDRLHQLEEKVRWEQRKLSRRVKGSSNYRKQKAAVAKAYAKVSHFRENFQHQLSHKLIEDNQFIGMEMLAVQNMTRKAKKKLDANGKPVRNGQARKRVMNRSILRNGWNSFAEKLAYKAQWYGRTFVQVDRFYPSSRLCHDCGYKYAGLRLSEREWVCEGCGVLHDRDVNAALNILGEALRLSQAGE
;
A
#
# COMPACT_ATOMS: atom_id res chain seq x y z
N MET A 1 -4.35 -2.74 27.60
CA MET A 1 -4.58 -3.18 26.20
C MET A 1 -3.47 -2.65 25.33
N PRO A 2 -3.10 -3.28 24.21
CA PRO A 2 -1.97 -2.81 23.42
C PRO A 2 -2.34 -1.50 22.71
N VAL A 3 -1.57 -0.46 22.98
CA VAL A 3 -1.64 0.83 22.29
C VAL A 3 -1.35 0.61 20.80
N ARG A 4 -2.22 1.06 19.94
CA ARG A 4 -2.13 0.88 18.48
C ARG A 4 -1.70 2.17 17.78
N LYS A 5 -0.91 2.01 16.73
CA LYS A 5 -0.43 3.14 15.94
C LYS A 5 -1.38 3.42 14.78
N VAL A 6 -2.00 4.60 14.80
CA VAL A 6 -2.90 5.06 13.74
C VAL A 6 -2.30 6.26 13.03
N SER A 7 -2.28 6.24 11.71
CA SER A 7 -1.80 7.36 10.93
C SER A 7 -2.94 8.15 10.30
N GLN A 8 -2.84 9.48 10.36
CA GLN A 8 -3.71 10.39 9.62
C GLN A 8 -2.89 11.18 8.61
N ARG A 9 -3.31 11.15 7.34
CA ARG A 9 -2.67 11.85 6.25
C ARG A 9 -3.50 13.07 5.85
N ILE A 10 -2.90 14.25 5.92
CA ILE A 10 -3.54 15.54 5.68
C ILE A 10 -2.82 16.24 4.52
N PRO A 11 -3.50 16.56 3.40
CA PRO A 11 -2.89 17.31 2.32
C PRO A 11 -2.75 18.78 2.70
N PHE A 12 -1.64 19.42 2.32
CA PHE A 12 -1.44 20.84 2.51
C PHE A 12 -0.72 21.50 1.34
N THR A 13 -0.80 22.82 1.27
CA THR A 13 -0.11 23.62 0.28
C THR A 13 0.88 24.52 0.99
N PRO A 14 2.20 24.29 0.87
CA PRO A 14 3.21 25.18 1.47
C PRO A 14 3.28 26.51 0.73
N SER A 15 3.70 27.58 1.40
CA SER A 15 4.12 28.81 0.75
C SER A 15 5.39 28.56 -0.11
N LYS A 16 5.75 29.49 -0.99
CA LYS A 16 6.97 29.36 -1.81
C LYS A 16 8.21 29.19 -0.93
N THR A 17 8.34 30.02 0.10
CA THR A 17 9.45 29.96 1.06
C THR A 17 9.46 28.63 1.82
N GLN A 18 8.32 28.21 2.35
CA GLN A 18 8.20 26.94 3.06
C GLN A 18 8.51 25.74 2.14
N ALA A 19 8.07 25.78 0.87
CA ALA A 19 8.40 24.74 -0.09
C ALA A 19 9.90 24.62 -0.33
N ALA A 20 10.62 25.75 -0.42
CA ALA A 20 12.09 25.76 -0.56
C ALA A 20 12.78 25.13 0.67
N LEU A 21 12.35 25.47 1.89
CA LEU A 21 12.86 24.88 3.12
C LEU A 21 12.58 23.36 3.21
N LEU A 22 11.39 22.94 2.78
CA LEU A 22 11.06 21.50 2.74
C LEU A 22 11.92 20.75 1.71
N GLU A 23 12.24 21.35 0.56
CA GLU A 23 13.16 20.76 -0.41
C GLU A 23 14.57 20.59 0.15
N GLN A 24 15.05 21.54 0.94
CA GLN A 24 16.33 21.42 1.66
C GLN A 24 16.27 20.24 2.66
N CYS A 25 15.18 20.09 3.41
CA CYS A 25 15.00 18.95 4.31
C CYS A 25 15.00 17.61 3.56
N PHE A 26 14.31 17.52 2.42
CA PHE A 26 14.37 16.30 1.59
C PHE A 26 15.79 16.04 1.07
N GLY A 27 16.54 17.10 0.73
CA GLY A 27 17.96 17.02 0.36
C GLY A 27 18.81 16.45 1.48
N ALA A 28 18.71 17.02 2.66
CA ALA A 28 19.45 16.62 3.86
C ALA A 28 19.13 15.15 4.25
N ARG A 29 17.85 14.75 4.19
CA ARG A 29 17.45 13.35 4.43
C ARG A 29 18.08 12.41 3.41
N ARG A 30 18.06 12.75 2.11
CA ARG A 30 18.68 11.91 1.07
C ARG A 30 20.19 11.80 1.27
N PHE A 31 20.86 12.91 1.58
CA PHE A 31 22.28 12.91 1.87
C PHE A 31 22.61 11.95 3.01
N ALA A 32 21.94 12.11 4.16
CA ALA A 32 22.18 11.25 5.32
C ALA A 32 21.91 9.76 5.03
N TYR A 33 20.87 9.44 4.26
CA TYR A 33 20.60 8.07 3.86
C TYR A 33 21.67 7.53 2.90
N ASN A 34 22.10 8.35 1.94
CA ASN A 34 23.07 7.97 0.92
C ASN A 34 24.46 7.75 1.51
N GLN A 35 24.85 8.50 2.54
CA GLN A 35 26.09 8.26 3.29
C GLN A 35 26.09 6.87 3.95
N GLN A 36 24.95 6.42 4.48
CA GLN A 36 24.83 5.06 5.02
C GLN A 36 24.91 4.00 3.92
N VAL A 37 24.30 4.25 2.75
CA VAL A 37 24.34 3.33 1.60
C VAL A 37 25.76 3.26 1.03
N GLU A 38 26.47 4.36 0.96
CA GLU A 38 27.87 4.43 0.51
C GLU A 38 28.77 3.59 1.40
N THR A 39 28.70 3.80 2.73
CA THR A 39 29.44 2.98 3.71
C THR A 39 29.08 1.48 3.59
N PHE A 40 27.81 1.17 3.34
CA PHE A 40 27.37 -0.23 3.15
C PHE A 40 27.92 -0.83 1.87
N ASN A 41 28.03 -0.05 0.79
CA ASN A 41 28.54 -0.54 -0.49
C ASN A 41 30.06 -0.69 -0.50
N SER A 42 30.79 0.13 0.28
CA SER A 42 32.23 0.06 0.46
C SER A 42 32.67 -0.94 1.54
N TYR A 43 31.71 -1.69 2.14
CA TYR A 43 32.02 -2.65 3.17
C TYR A 43 32.81 -3.83 2.60
N ASP A 44 34.03 -3.98 3.07
CA ASP A 44 34.88 -5.15 2.88
C ASP A 44 34.91 -5.98 4.17
N LYS A 45 34.71 -7.29 4.07
CA LYS A 45 34.71 -8.20 5.21
C LYS A 45 36.10 -8.30 5.86
N ASP A 46 37.12 -8.15 5.04
CA ASP A 46 38.52 -8.35 5.41
C ASP A 46 39.21 -7.02 5.76
N ALA A 47 38.51 -5.89 5.57
CA ALA A 47 39.04 -4.57 5.95
C ALA A 47 39.17 -4.43 7.47
N ASN A 48 40.34 -4.00 7.91
CA ASN A 48 40.61 -3.64 9.30
C ASN A 48 41.21 -2.23 9.36
N PRO A 49 40.56 -1.22 10.01
CA PRO A 49 39.31 -1.34 10.76
C PRO A 49 38.06 -1.42 9.85
N ARG A 50 36.99 -2.00 10.39
CA ARG A 50 35.69 -2.04 9.68
C ARG A 50 35.15 -0.64 9.45
N PRO A 51 34.56 -0.36 8.25
CA PRO A 51 34.01 0.97 7.96
C PRO A 51 32.96 1.40 9.02
N LYS A 52 33.19 2.57 9.62
CA LYS A 52 32.29 3.13 10.61
C LYS A 52 31.17 3.91 9.91
N TYR A 53 29.93 3.54 10.18
CA TYR A 53 28.78 4.29 9.69
C TYR A 53 28.71 5.67 10.36
N PRO A 54 28.66 6.78 9.58
CA PRO A 54 28.66 8.12 10.16
C PRO A 54 27.36 8.38 10.93
N GLY A 55 27.49 8.90 12.15
CA GLY A 55 26.39 9.39 12.96
C GLY A 55 25.90 10.77 12.50
N VAL A 56 24.82 11.28 13.13
CA VAL A 56 24.29 12.62 12.81
C VAL A 56 25.31 13.70 13.13
N THR A 57 26.04 13.59 14.23
CA THR A 57 27.07 14.53 14.66
C THR A 57 28.21 14.56 13.65
N ASP A 58 28.73 13.38 13.28
CA ASP A 58 29.83 13.26 12.31
C ASP A 58 29.47 13.92 10.98
N MET A 59 28.26 13.65 10.48
CA MET A 59 27.76 14.25 9.23
C MET A 59 27.63 15.78 9.33
N LYS A 60 27.19 16.32 10.47
CA LYS A 60 27.06 17.77 10.67
C LYS A 60 28.41 18.47 10.85
N VAL A 61 29.37 17.81 11.48
CA VAL A 61 30.75 18.35 11.62
C VAL A 61 31.42 18.39 10.25
N ALA A 62 31.27 17.32 9.46
CA ALA A 62 31.88 17.24 8.13
C ALA A 62 31.15 18.10 7.09
N ASN A 63 29.93 18.58 7.34
CA ASN A 63 29.10 19.31 6.37
C ASN A 63 28.38 20.49 7.04
N GLU A 64 28.93 21.67 6.92
CA GLU A 64 28.39 22.91 7.49
C GLU A 64 26.95 23.18 7.00
N TRP A 65 26.67 23.02 5.70
CA TRP A 65 25.36 23.20 5.13
C TRP A 65 24.29 22.28 5.78
N LEU A 66 24.67 21.08 6.24
CA LEU A 66 23.76 20.16 6.93
C LEU A 66 23.47 20.62 8.35
N ARG A 67 24.46 21.22 9.03
CA ARG A 67 24.31 21.86 10.35
C ARG A 67 23.28 23.00 10.29
N ASP A 68 23.38 23.83 9.24
CA ASP A 68 22.56 25.03 9.06
C ASP A 68 21.18 24.71 8.44
N SER A 69 20.99 23.52 7.89
CA SER A 69 19.75 23.12 7.25
C SER A 69 18.54 23.17 8.21
N PRO A 70 17.32 23.38 7.68
CA PRO A 70 16.11 23.44 8.51
C PRO A 70 15.62 22.07 8.99
N ILE A 71 16.30 20.98 8.64
CA ILE A 71 15.87 19.63 9.01
C ILE A 71 16.01 19.40 10.52
N PRO A 72 14.98 18.88 11.22
CA PRO A 72 15.12 18.48 12.61
C PRO A 72 16.20 17.39 12.78
N SER A 73 17.03 17.49 13.83
CA SER A 73 18.08 16.48 14.10
C SER A 73 17.49 15.08 14.29
N SER A 74 16.32 14.98 14.93
CA SER A 74 15.58 13.72 15.05
C SER A 74 15.20 13.10 13.71
N ALA A 75 14.96 13.91 12.67
CA ALA A 75 14.67 13.42 11.34
C ALA A 75 15.91 12.79 10.66
N LEU A 76 17.10 13.30 10.93
CA LEU A 76 18.36 12.68 10.50
C LEU A 76 18.61 11.37 11.23
N SER A 77 18.42 11.33 12.56
CA SER A 77 18.51 10.09 13.34
C SER A 77 17.52 9.02 12.87
N ASN A 78 16.28 9.42 12.58
CA ASN A 78 15.27 8.52 12.00
C ASN A 78 15.69 8.02 10.61
N THR A 79 16.40 8.81 9.83
CA THR A 79 16.90 8.40 8.50
C THR A 79 17.95 7.29 8.63
N ILE A 80 18.86 7.41 9.59
CA ILE A 80 19.82 6.33 9.90
C ILE A 80 19.11 5.07 10.37
N MET A 81 18.09 5.20 11.22
CA MET A 81 17.28 4.06 11.65
C MET A 81 16.51 3.40 10.50
N ASP A 82 15.99 4.19 9.55
CA ASP A 82 15.33 3.67 8.36
C ASP A 82 16.30 2.88 7.48
N PHE A 83 17.54 3.35 7.34
CA PHE A 83 18.60 2.59 6.65
C PHE A 83 18.91 1.27 7.38
N ARG A 84 19.12 1.30 8.71
CA ARG A 84 19.39 0.09 9.51
C ARG A 84 18.28 -0.97 9.37
N LYS A 85 17.01 -0.52 9.31
CA LYS A 85 15.87 -1.42 9.05
C LYS A 85 15.93 -2.03 7.65
N ALA A 86 16.25 -1.23 6.63
CA ALA A 86 16.41 -1.71 5.27
C ALA A 86 17.57 -2.70 5.15
N GLN A 87 18.70 -2.43 5.81
CA GLN A 87 19.86 -3.31 5.90
C GLN A 87 19.52 -4.64 6.58
N ALA A 88 18.84 -4.59 7.74
CA ALA A 88 18.40 -5.78 8.45
C ALA A 88 17.40 -6.62 7.64
N ALA A 89 16.50 -5.96 6.90
CA ALA A 89 15.57 -6.64 6.01
C ALA A 89 16.31 -7.31 4.83
N TYR A 90 17.34 -6.68 4.28
CA TYR A 90 18.18 -7.25 3.25
C TYR A 90 18.87 -8.53 3.73
N PHE A 91 19.51 -8.52 4.90
CA PHE A 91 20.20 -9.70 5.43
C PHE A 91 19.25 -10.84 5.79
N ARG A 92 18.05 -10.56 6.29
CA ARG A 92 17.03 -11.59 6.53
C ARG A 92 16.51 -12.24 5.25
N GLN A 93 16.58 -11.55 4.10
CA GLN A 93 16.12 -12.01 2.80
C GLN A 93 17.27 -12.35 1.84
N ALA A 94 18.52 -12.40 2.33
CA ALA A 94 19.72 -12.57 1.50
C ALA A 94 19.69 -13.84 0.64
N GLU A 95 19.06 -14.92 1.12
CA GLU A 95 18.84 -16.15 0.34
C GLU A 95 18.08 -15.90 -0.97
N TYR A 96 17.29 -14.83 -1.06
CA TYR A 96 16.47 -14.51 -2.23
C TYR A 96 17.00 -13.36 -3.08
N GLY A 97 18.17 -12.78 -2.73
CA GLY A 97 18.87 -11.77 -3.54
C GLY A 97 18.09 -10.47 -3.81
N LYS A 98 17.06 -10.16 -3.03
CA LYS A 98 16.16 -9.02 -3.27
C LYS A 98 16.36 -7.91 -2.24
N ASN A 99 16.27 -6.66 -2.71
CA ASN A 99 16.14 -5.45 -1.89
C ASN A 99 17.41 -4.95 -1.18
N ARG A 100 18.59 -5.06 -1.81
CA ARG A 100 19.77 -4.31 -1.34
C ARG A 100 19.44 -2.82 -1.22
N PRO A 101 19.80 -2.14 -0.10
CA PRO A 101 19.63 -0.70 0.03
C PRO A 101 20.22 0.05 -1.15
N ARG A 102 19.47 0.98 -1.75
CA ARG A 102 19.87 1.76 -2.93
C ARG A 102 19.94 3.23 -2.58
N PHE A 103 20.76 3.98 -3.33
CA PHE A 103 20.81 5.43 -3.20
C PHE A 103 19.42 6.04 -3.46
N ALA A 104 19.03 6.95 -2.56
CA ALA A 104 17.83 7.77 -2.72
C ALA A 104 18.09 8.89 -3.73
N SER A 105 17.15 9.10 -4.66
CA SER A 105 17.28 10.09 -5.73
C SER A 105 16.35 11.30 -5.54
N LYS A 106 16.77 12.47 -6.05
CA LYS A 106 15.92 13.66 -6.15
C LYS A 106 14.73 13.43 -7.10
N SER A 107 14.87 12.52 -8.05
CA SER A 107 13.83 12.15 -9.02
C SER A 107 12.80 11.16 -8.47
N ASP A 108 13.00 10.60 -7.27
CA ASP A 108 12.04 9.71 -6.66
C ASP A 108 10.69 10.40 -6.47
N ASN A 109 9.63 9.73 -6.85
CA ASN A 109 8.27 10.27 -6.79
C ASN A 109 7.83 10.61 -5.35
N ILE A 110 8.44 9.95 -4.37
CA ILE A 110 8.17 10.14 -2.95
C ILE A 110 9.42 10.70 -2.27
N GLN A 111 9.25 11.86 -1.65
CA GLN A 111 10.23 12.47 -0.77
C GLN A 111 9.61 12.65 0.60
N SER A 112 10.29 12.30 1.67
CA SER A 112 9.75 12.45 3.02
C SER A 112 10.84 12.57 4.07
N PHE A 113 10.53 13.19 5.20
CA PHE A 113 11.34 13.12 6.42
C PHE A 113 10.39 13.08 7.62
N ARG A 114 10.80 12.37 8.67
CA ARG A 114 9.99 12.12 9.87
C ARG A 114 10.64 12.71 11.09
N ASN A 115 9.85 13.40 11.91
CA ASN A 115 10.23 13.90 13.22
C ASN A 115 9.51 13.13 14.33
N THR A 116 10.25 12.60 15.29
CA THR A 116 9.74 11.88 16.46
C THR A 116 9.64 12.73 17.72
N VAL A 117 9.90 14.03 17.59
CA VAL A 117 9.67 15.01 18.67
C VAL A 117 8.56 15.96 18.19
N PRO A 118 7.28 15.54 18.26
CA PRO A 118 6.17 16.33 17.76
C PRO A 118 5.82 17.45 18.74
N MET A 119 5.34 18.57 18.20
CA MET A 119 4.61 19.56 18.99
C MET A 119 3.18 19.09 19.23
N ARG A 120 2.72 19.11 20.48
CA ARG A 120 1.41 18.58 20.89
C ARG A 120 0.36 19.68 21.07
N HIS A 121 0.49 20.77 20.34
CA HIS A 121 -0.46 21.88 20.33
C HIS A 121 -0.68 22.38 18.90
N MET A 122 -1.73 23.15 18.73
CA MET A 122 -2.04 23.87 17.49
C MET A 122 -2.20 25.36 17.81
N ASP A 123 -1.87 26.19 16.83
CA ASP A 123 -2.21 27.59 16.81
C ASP A 123 -3.37 27.78 15.84
N GLY A 124 -4.59 27.84 16.38
CA GLY A 124 -5.82 27.82 15.60
C GLY A 124 -5.91 26.61 14.66
N ASN A 125 -5.89 26.85 13.35
CA ASN A 125 -5.90 25.79 12.34
C ASN A 125 -4.51 25.47 11.77
N ARG A 126 -3.45 25.84 12.47
CA ARG A 126 -2.06 25.64 12.06
C ARG A 126 -1.36 24.66 12.99
N TYR A 127 -0.74 23.62 12.40
CA TYR A 127 0.12 22.68 13.12
C TYR A 127 1.57 23.11 12.98
N PRO A 128 2.31 23.38 14.08
CA PRO A 128 3.71 23.75 14.03
C PRO A 128 4.58 22.54 13.70
N LEU A 129 5.50 22.69 12.72
CA LEU A 129 6.48 21.66 12.37
C LEU A 129 7.78 21.84 13.18
N SER A 130 8.37 23.01 13.10
CA SER A 130 9.53 23.45 13.87
C SER A 130 9.70 24.97 13.74
N ARG A 131 10.57 25.56 14.59
CA ARG A 131 10.86 27.00 14.53
C ARG A 131 11.34 27.45 13.13
N LYS A 132 12.20 26.65 12.47
CA LYS A 132 12.74 26.98 11.14
C LYS A 132 11.73 26.71 10.00
N LEU A 133 10.85 25.71 10.12
CA LEU A 133 9.92 25.30 9.08
C LEU A 133 8.56 26.00 9.16
N GLY A 134 8.28 26.68 10.30
CA GLY A 134 6.98 27.29 10.54
C GLY A 134 5.86 26.26 10.75
N SER A 135 4.65 26.66 10.40
CA SER A 135 3.44 25.85 10.62
C SER A 135 2.73 25.48 9.31
N VAL A 136 1.97 24.39 9.35
CA VAL A 136 1.13 23.89 8.26
C VAL A 136 -0.31 24.23 8.54
N ARG A 137 -0.99 24.89 7.60
CA ARG A 137 -2.43 25.16 7.70
C ARG A 137 -3.24 23.90 7.38
N ILE A 138 -4.08 23.49 8.31
CA ILE A 138 -5.03 22.37 8.18
C ILE A 138 -6.40 22.93 7.80
N ARG A 139 -6.99 22.41 6.73
CA ARG A 139 -8.33 22.83 6.30
C ARG A 139 -9.39 22.26 7.25
N ARG A 140 -10.52 22.94 7.45
CA ARG A 140 -11.61 22.45 8.33
C ARG A 140 -12.06 21.02 8.01
N ARG A 141 -12.16 20.65 6.73
CA ARG A 141 -12.55 19.29 6.29
C ARG A 141 -11.50 18.22 6.61
N ASP A 142 -10.24 18.61 6.81
CA ASP A 142 -9.09 17.71 7.03
C ASP A 142 -8.65 17.74 8.50
N ARG A 143 -9.56 18.13 9.43
CA ARG A 143 -9.28 18.27 10.87
C ARG A 143 -8.56 17.05 11.45
N ILE A 144 -7.71 17.29 12.45
CA ILE A 144 -7.05 16.23 13.22
C ILE A 144 -8.13 15.47 14.01
N ARG A 145 -8.10 14.15 13.90
CA ARG A 145 -9.15 13.25 14.42
C ARG A 145 -8.86 12.75 15.84
N TYR A 146 -7.59 12.74 16.23
CA TYR A 146 -7.12 12.17 17.49
C TYR A 146 -6.50 13.27 18.36
N PRO A 147 -6.51 13.10 19.70
CA PRO A 147 -5.87 14.03 20.61
C PRO A 147 -4.37 14.18 20.31
N LEU A 148 -3.86 15.42 20.35
CA LEU A 148 -2.45 15.70 20.06
C LEU A 148 -1.50 15.14 21.12
N GLU A 149 -1.99 14.89 22.32
CA GLU A 149 -1.26 14.24 23.42
C GLU A 149 -0.82 12.83 23.03
N SER A 150 -1.63 12.14 22.23
CA SER A 150 -1.35 10.80 21.70
C SER A 150 -0.40 10.80 20.48
N LEU A 151 -0.02 11.97 19.98
CA LEU A 151 0.84 12.11 18.80
C LEU A 151 2.25 11.64 19.13
N SER A 152 2.75 10.64 18.38
CA SER A 152 4.10 10.08 18.54
C SER A 152 5.11 10.64 17.54
N SER A 153 4.66 10.97 16.34
CA SER A 153 5.52 11.56 15.32
C SER A 153 4.73 12.23 14.21
N TRP A 154 5.39 13.12 13.49
CA TRP A 154 4.88 13.61 12.22
C TRP A 154 5.88 13.38 11.08
N THR A 155 5.36 13.24 9.88
CA THR A 155 6.15 13.12 8.65
C THR A 155 5.65 14.13 7.64
N VAL A 156 6.54 14.93 7.07
CA VAL A 156 6.23 15.67 5.86
C VAL A 156 6.61 14.79 4.67
N LYS A 157 5.63 14.57 3.81
CA LYS A 157 5.77 13.74 2.61
C LYS A 157 5.38 14.56 1.38
N ARG A 158 6.20 14.57 0.36
CA ARG A 158 5.83 15.01 -0.98
C ARG A 158 5.70 13.79 -1.87
N GLU A 159 4.54 13.61 -2.45
CA GLU A 159 4.23 12.51 -3.35
C GLU A 159 3.56 13.05 -4.61
N ASN A 160 4.17 12.80 -5.78
CA ASN A 160 3.69 13.30 -7.06
C ASN A 160 3.42 14.83 -7.08
N GLY A 161 4.25 15.60 -6.39
CA GLY A 161 4.13 17.05 -6.28
C GLY A 161 3.08 17.58 -5.28
N VAL A 162 2.38 16.68 -4.57
CA VAL A 162 1.44 17.04 -3.51
C VAL A 162 2.11 16.84 -2.15
N TYR A 163 1.99 17.84 -1.26
CA TYR A 163 2.53 17.75 0.09
C TYR A 163 1.48 17.22 1.06
N TYR A 164 1.94 16.37 1.96
CA TYR A 164 1.14 15.76 3.02
C TYR A 164 1.84 15.89 4.36
N LEU A 165 1.08 16.24 5.37
CA LEU A 165 1.43 16.04 6.76
C LEU A 165 0.83 14.71 7.21
N VAL A 166 1.68 13.77 7.58
CA VAL A 166 1.25 12.47 8.12
C VAL A 166 1.52 12.49 9.61
N LEU A 167 0.47 12.42 10.40
CA LEU A 167 0.49 12.39 11.86
C LEU A 167 0.34 10.94 12.32
N LEU A 168 1.20 10.45 13.21
CA LEU A 168 1.14 9.12 13.77
C LEU A 168 0.76 9.21 15.25
N PHE A 169 -0.38 8.64 15.59
CA PHE A 169 -0.94 8.65 16.94
C PHE A 169 -0.82 7.28 17.60
N ASN A 170 -0.61 7.26 18.90
CA ASN A 170 -0.77 6.11 19.75
C ASN A 170 -2.19 6.13 20.32
N VAL A 171 -3.06 5.26 19.87
CA VAL A 171 -4.48 5.27 20.22
C VAL A 171 -4.84 3.95 20.88
N ASP A 172 -5.58 4.02 21.96
CA ASP A 172 -6.23 2.86 22.53
C ASP A 172 -7.54 2.62 21.79
N ILE A 173 -7.57 1.57 20.97
CA ILE A 173 -8.75 1.18 20.19
C ILE A 173 -9.43 0.05 20.95
N GLN A 174 -10.62 0.35 21.46
CA GLN A 174 -11.45 -0.65 22.14
C GLN A 174 -12.07 -1.63 21.13
N PRO A 175 -12.06 -2.93 21.44
CA PRO A 175 -12.84 -3.88 20.67
C PRO A 175 -14.32 -3.45 20.63
N LYS A 176 -14.93 -3.62 19.48
CA LYS A 176 -16.36 -3.37 19.33
C LYS A 176 -17.16 -4.52 19.96
N THR A 177 -18.41 -4.26 20.33
CA THR A 177 -19.36 -5.31 20.69
C THR A 177 -19.39 -6.40 19.63
N LYS A 178 -19.56 -7.67 20.04
CA LYS A 178 -19.60 -8.78 19.11
C LYS A 178 -20.69 -8.56 18.05
N ALA A 179 -20.36 -8.75 16.79
CA ALA A 179 -21.32 -8.83 15.70
C ALA A 179 -21.82 -10.29 15.59
N SER A 180 -22.98 -10.50 15.00
CA SER A 180 -23.54 -11.85 14.80
C SER A 180 -23.20 -12.42 13.41
N GLY A 181 -22.78 -11.59 12.45
CA GLY A 181 -22.57 -12.01 11.07
C GLY A 181 -21.30 -12.82 10.86
N GLU A 182 -21.39 -13.73 9.89
CA GLU A 182 -20.26 -14.47 9.33
C GLU A 182 -20.29 -14.33 7.81
N VAL A 183 -19.13 -14.09 7.19
CA VAL A 183 -19.08 -13.86 5.75
C VAL A 183 -17.84 -14.47 5.10
N GLY A 184 -18.05 -15.15 3.97
CA GLY A 184 -17.01 -15.57 3.04
C GLY A 184 -16.88 -14.57 1.89
N ILE A 185 -15.66 -14.36 1.42
CA ILE A 185 -15.31 -13.38 0.39
C ILE A 185 -14.54 -14.08 -0.72
N ASP A 186 -15.14 -14.14 -1.91
CA ASP A 186 -14.47 -14.50 -3.17
C ASP A 186 -14.03 -13.24 -3.90
N LEU A 187 -12.77 -13.18 -4.36
CA LEU A 187 -12.17 -12.01 -5.01
C LEU A 187 -12.17 -12.18 -6.54
N GLY A 188 -12.89 -11.32 -7.24
CA GLY A 188 -13.07 -11.41 -8.68
C GLY A 188 -12.44 -10.28 -9.51
N VAL A 189 -12.25 -10.56 -10.80
CA VAL A 189 -11.80 -9.53 -11.78
C VAL A 189 -12.99 -8.77 -12.35
N LYS A 190 -14.13 -9.41 -12.54
CA LYS A 190 -15.38 -8.81 -13.02
C LYS A 190 -16.03 -8.00 -11.89
N ASP A 191 -16.37 -8.68 -10.83
CA ASP A 191 -16.81 -8.08 -9.59
C ASP A 191 -15.60 -7.96 -8.65
N PHE A 192 -15.48 -6.87 -7.89
CA PHE A 192 -14.34 -6.67 -6.99
C PHE A 192 -14.28 -7.77 -5.94
N LEU A 193 -15.46 -8.11 -5.39
CA LEU A 193 -15.68 -9.26 -4.52
C LEU A 193 -17.14 -9.73 -4.59
N THR A 194 -17.36 -11.00 -4.26
CA THR A 194 -18.66 -11.61 -4.04
C THR A 194 -18.70 -12.12 -2.61
N LEU A 195 -19.78 -11.84 -1.89
CA LEU A 195 -20.01 -12.30 -0.53
C LEU A 195 -20.82 -13.61 -0.52
N SER A 196 -20.64 -14.41 0.52
CA SER A 196 -21.44 -15.62 0.76
C SER A 196 -22.95 -15.33 0.94
N THR A 197 -23.32 -14.07 1.21
CA THR A 197 -24.71 -13.59 1.23
C THR A 197 -25.32 -13.39 -0.16
N GLY A 198 -24.54 -13.55 -1.25
CA GLY A 198 -24.97 -13.28 -2.62
C GLY A 198 -24.70 -11.83 -3.09
N GLU A 199 -24.32 -10.91 -2.20
CA GLU A 199 -23.99 -9.52 -2.58
C GLU A 199 -22.73 -9.49 -3.42
N LYS A 200 -22.81 -8.84 -4.61
CA LYS A 200 -21.66 -8.56 -5.50
C LYS A 200 -21.29 -7.11 -5.41
N VAL A 201 -20.05 -6.85 -5.02
CA VAL A 201 -19.53 -5.48 -4.79
C VAL A 201 -18.57 -5.09 -5.89
N ASN A 202 -18.78 -3.91 -6.48
CA ASN A 202 -17.93 -3.33 -7.50
C ASN A 202 -17.43 -1.95 -7.12
N TYR A 203 -16.32 -1.55 -7.73
CA TYR A 203 -15.91 -0.15 -7.66
C TYR A 203 -16.95 0.73 -8.36
N PRO A 204 -17.31 1.87 -7.76
CA PRO A 204 -18.20 2.85 -8.42
C PRO A 204 -17.63 3.32 -9.78
N ASP A 205 -18.49 3.65 -10.73
CA ASP A 205 -18.12 4.15 -12.07
C ASP A 205 -17.16 5.33 -12.04
N ARG A 206 -17.16 6.08 -10.95
CA ARG A 206 -16.22 7.16 -10.71
C ARG A 206 -14.76 6.72 -10.82
N LEU A 207 -14.42 5.49 -10.43
CA LEU A 207 -13.06 4.96 -10.57
C LEU A 207 -12.69 4.86 -12.06
N HIS A 208 -13.60 4.36 -12.90
CA HIS A 208 -13.38 4.26 -14.33
C HIS A 208 -13.14 5.65 -14.96
N GLN A 209 -13.97 6.65 -14.62
CA GLN A 209 -13.82 8.03 -15.09
C GLN A 209 -12.45 8.63 -14.71
N LEU A 210 -11.97 8.34 -13.49
CA LEU A 210 -10.66 8.79 -13.03
C LEU A 210 -9.51 8.10 -13.79
N GLU A 211 -9.65 6.83 -14.12
CA GLU A 211 -8.68 6.09 -14.94
C GLU A 211 -8.66 6.57 -16.39
N GLU A 212 -9.82 6.88 -16.97
CA GLU A 212 -9.92 7.54 -18.29
C GLU A 212 -9.15 8.87 -18.30
N LYS A 213 -9.30 9.66 -17.24
CA LYS A 213 -8.55 10.92 -17.08
C LYS A 213 -7.03 10.67 -17.06
N VAL A 214 -6.56 9.61 -16.38
CA VAL A 214 -5.14 9.22 -16.41
C VAL A 214 -4.69 8.91 -17.84
N ARG A 215 -5.46 8.10 -18.59
CA ARG A 215 -5.14 7.74 -19.98
C ARG A 215 -5.05 8.99 -20.88
N TRP A 216 -5.97 9.92 -20.69
CA TRP A 216 -5.99 11.18 -21.45
C TRP A 216 -4.75 12.05 -21.14
N GLU A 217 -4.39 12.22 -19.85
CA GLU A 217 -3.20 12.97 -19.47
C GLU A 217 -1.90 12.29 -19.97
N GLN A 218 -1.85 10.95 -19.98
CA GLN A 218 -0.72 10.20 -20.54
C GLN A 218 -0.58 10.39 -22.05
N ARG A 219 -1.69 10.38 -22.83
CA ARG A 219 -1.67 10.68 -24.29
C ARG A 219 -1.14 12.09 -24.56
N LYS A 220 -1.51 13.08 -23.73
CA LYS A 220 -0.95 14.43 -23.81
C LYS A 220 0.55 14.44 -23.53
N LEU A 221 0.99 13.70 -22.50
CA LEU A 221 2.40 13.63 -22.15
C LEU A 221 3.25 13.01 -23.27
N SER A 222 2.77 11.97 -23.93
CA SER A 222 3.49 11.30 -25.01
C SER A 222 3.75 12.20 -26.23
N ARG A 223 2.92 13.26 -26.42
CA ARG A 223 3.06 14.25 -27.49
C ARG A 223 3.96 15.43 -27.13
N ARG A 224 4.54 15.46 -25.91
CA ARG A 224 5.40 16.57 -25.46
C ARG A 224 6.87 16.23 -25.65
N VAL A 225 7.68 17.21 -25.99
CA VAL A 225 9.13 17.07 -26.11
C VAL A 225 9.70 16.77 -24.73
N LYS A 226 10.35 15.62 -24.61
CA LYS A 226 10.95 15.13 -23.35
C LYS A 226 11.98 16.15 -22.82
N GLY A 227 11.87 16.48 -21.52
CA GLY A 227 12.76 17.44 -20.88
C GLY A 227 12.29 18.90 -20.94
N SER A 228 11.34 19.26 -21.81
CA SER A 228 10.78 20.63 -21.93
C SER A 228 9.99 21.04 -20.67
N SER A 229 9.79 22.35 -20.49
CA SER A 229 8.94 22.88 -19.40
C SER A 229 7.50 22.34 -19.50
N ASN A 230 6.95 22.27 -20.72
CA ASN A 230 5.61 21.73 -20.97
C ASN A 230 5.53 20.22 -20.68
N TYR A 231 6.59 19.45 -20.96
CA TYR A 231 6.67 18.04 -20.56
C TYR A 231 6.65 17.90 -19.03
N ARG A 232 7.40 18.73 -18.30
CA ARG A 232 7.44 18.71 -16.83
C ARG A 232 6.08 19.06 -16.21
N LYS A 233 5.38 20.09 -16.74
CA LYS A 233 4.03 20.46 -16.33
C LYS A 233 3.04 19.31 -16.57
N GLN A 234 3.10 18.70 -17.76
CA GLN A 234 2.22 17.59 -18.12
C GLN A 234 2.51 16.33 -17.29
N LYS A 235 3.78 16.02 -16.99
CA LYS A 235 4.16 14.93 -16.08
C LYS A 235 3.55 15.12 -14.69
N ALA A 236 3.53 16.35 -14.17
CA ALA A 236 2.87 16.67 -12.90
C ALA A 236 1.33 16.47 -12.97
N ALA A 237 0.69 16.80 -14.10
CA ALA A 237 -0.74 16.55 -14.32
C ALA A 237 -1.07 15.06 -14.32
N VAL A 238 -0.26 14.23 -15.00
CA VAL A 238 -0.37 12.76 -14.98
C VAL A 238 -0.24 12.24 -13.54
N ALA A 239 0.77 12.71 -12.80
CA ALA A 239 0.99 12.30 -11.41
C ALA A 239 -0.21 12.64 -10.51
N LYS A 240 -0.80 13.84 -10.66
CA LYS A 240 -2.01 14.24 -9.94
C LYS A 240 -3.23 13.38 -10.30
N ALA A 241 -3.37 12.99 -11.56
CA ALA A 241 -4.45 12.10 -12.00
C ALA A 241 -4.31 10.71 -11.36
N TYR A 242 -3.11 10.13 -11.36
CA TYR A 242 -2.82 8.87 -10.65
C TYR A 242 -3.11 8.95 -9.15
N ALA A 243 -2.72 10.05 -8.49
CA ALA A 243 -2.99 10.25 -7.08
C ALA A 243 -4.50 10.23 -6.77
N LYS A 244 -5.34 10.81 -7.65
CA LYS A 244 -6.81 10.76 -7.50
C LYS A 244 -7.36 9.33 -7.59
N VAL A 245 -6.87 8.53 -8.54
CA VAL A 245 -7.24 7.11 -8.69
C VAL A 245 -6.86 6.34 -7.43
N SER A 246 -5.62 6.50 -6.95
CA SER A 246 -5.14 5.82 -5.75
C SER A 246 -5.95 6.18 -4.51
N HIS A 247 -6.21 7.47 -4.29
CA HIS A 247 -7.00 7.94 -3.13
C HIS A 247 -8.45 7.45 -3.18
N PHE A 248 -9.06 7.44 -4.37
CA PHE A 248 -10.43 6.97 -4.51
C PHE A 248 -10.54 5.47 -4.18
N ARG A 249 -9.61 4.67 -4.71
CA ARG A 249 -9.54 3.23 -4.45
C ARG A 249 -9.29 2.96 -2.98
N GLU A 250 -8.34 3.65 -2.38
CA GLU A 250 -7.99 3.51 -0.97
C GLU A 250 -9.18 3.84 -0.06
N ASN A 251 -9.88 4.94 -0.35
CA ASN A 251 -11.08 5.33 0.40
C ASN A 251 -12.20 4.31 0.28
N PHE A 252 -12.47 3.82 -0.93
CA PHE A 252 -13.48 2.78 -1.16
C PHE A 252 -13.16 1.50 -0.35
N GLN A 253 -11.93 1.02 -0.45
CA GLN A 253 -11.49 -0.17 0.30
C GLN A 253 -11.56 0.05 1.82
N HIS A 254 -11.26 1.26 2.30
CA HIS A 254 -11.41 1.59 3.73
C HIS A 254 -12.86 1.57 4.19
N GLN A 255 -13.78 2.12 3.39
CA GLN A 255 -15.21 2.12 3.70
C GLN A 255 -15.78 0.69 3.67
N LEU A 256 -15.50 -0.07 2.60
CA LEU A 256 -15.96 -1.44 2.45
C LEU A 256 -15.43 -2.35 3.56
N SER A 257 -14.12 -2.31 3.83
CA SER A 257 -13.54 -3.12 4.90
C SER A 257 -14.04 -2.70 6.29
N HIS A 258 -14.47 -1.44 6.47
CA HIS A 258 -15.09 -1.00 7.71
C HIS A 258 -16.49 -1.59 7.86
N LYS A 259 -17.33 -1.49 6.81
CA LYS A 259 -18.66 -2.10 6.77
C LYS A 259 -18.59 -3.59 7.12
N LEU A 260 -17.74 -4.35 6.44
CA LEU A 260 -17.60 -5.80 6.68
C LEU A 260 -17.19 -6.14 8.12
N ILE A 261 -16.31 -5.33 8.72
CA ILE A 261 -15.89 -5.48 10.13
C ILE A 261 -17.01 -5.10 11.11
N GLU A 262 -17.88 -4.16 10.75
CA GLU A 262 -19.03 -3.79 11.59
C GLU A 262 -20.09 -4.87 11.59
N ASP A 263 -20.39 -5.41 10.42
CA ASP A 263 -21.50 -6.33 10.23
C ASP A 263 -21.15 -7.78 10.66
N ASN A 264 -19.87 -8.17 10.65
CA ASN A 264 -19.46 -9.56 10.80
C ASN A 264 -18.47 -9.78 11.95
N GLN A 265 -18.71 -10.84 12.73
CA GLN A 265 -17.78 -11.34 13.74
C GLN A 265 -16.68 -12.20 13.11
N PHE A 266 -17.04 -12.97 12.08
CA PHE A 266 -16.13 -13.87 11.37
C PHE A 266 -16.07 -13.54 9.88
N ILE A 267 -14.85 -13.47 9.33
CA ILE A 267 -14.62 -13.13 7.93
C ILE A 267 -13.61 -14.12 7.34
N GLY A 268 -14.07 -14.94 6.39
CA GLY A 268 -13.22 -15.81 5.57
C GLY A 268 -12.91 -15.15 4.23
N MET A 269 -11.67 -15.25 3.74
CA MET A 269 -11.29 -14.72 2.42
C MET A 269 -10.23 -15.62 1.78
N GLU A 270 -10.26 -15.78 0.45
CA GLU A 270 -9.19 -16.49 -0.25
C GLU A 270 -7.84 -15.74 -0.22
N MET A 271 -6.75 -16.47 -0.16
CA MET A 271 -5.39 -15.92 -0.27
C MET A 271 -4.94 -15.95 -1.73
N LEU A 272 -4.81 -14.77 -2.36
CA LEU A 272 -4.35 -14.66 -3.74
C LEU A 272 -2.86 -14.34 -3.87
N ALA A 273 -2.13 -15.15 -4.63
CA ALA A 273 -0.73 -14.91 -4.97
C ALA A 273 -0.60 -13.89 -6.13
N VAL A 274 -1.02 -12.64 -5.91
CA VAL A 274 -1.07 -11.58 -6.96
C VAL A 274 0.23 -11.44 -7.72
N GLN A 275 1.38 -11.55 -7.06
CA GLN A 275 2.70 -11.49 -7.72
C GLN A 275 2.88 -12.61 -8.76
N ASN A 276 2.45 -13.82 -8.44
CA ASN A 276 2.53 -14.96 -9.35
C ASN A 276 1.53 -14.82 -10.51
N MET A 277 0.31 -14.37 -10.21
CA MET A 277 -0.73 -14.14 -11.22
C MET A 277 -0.29 -13.08 -12.25
N THR A 278 0.43 -12.05 -11.81
CA THR A 278 0.83 -10.90 -12.66
C THR A 278 2.21 -11.07 -13.34
N ARG A 279 2.87 -12.21 -13.17
CA ARG A 279 4.14 -12.50 -13.87
C ARG A 279 3.97 -12.41 -15.39
N LYS A 280 5.04 -12.00 -16.07
CA LYS A 280 5.08 -12.00 -17.54
C LYS A 280 4.92 -13.43 -18.09
N ALA A 281 4.35 -13.57 -19.28
CA ALA A 281 4.32 -14.85 -19.96
C ALA A 281 5.75 -15.33 -20.23
N LYS A 282 5.98 -16.66 -20.13
CA LYS A 282 7.27 -17.26 -20.48
C LYS A 282 7.57 -17.00 -21.96
N LYS A 283 8.82 -16.76 -22.30
CA LYS A 283 9.25 -16.71 -23.70
C LYS A 283 8.95 -18.04 -24.36
N LYS A 284 8.39 -18.01 -25.56
CA LYS A 284 8.24 -19.17 -26.43
C LYS A 284 9.16 -18.96 -27.64
N LEU A 285 9.89 -19.98 -27.99
CA LEU A 285 10.77 -20.02 -29.15
C LEU A 285 10.26 -21.09 -30.12
N ASP A 286 10.43 -20.88 -31.43
CA ASP A 286 10.21 -21.92 -32.43
C ASP A 286 11.40 -22.90 -32.50
N ALA A 287 11.34 -23.88 -33.40
CA ALA A 287 12.39 -24.86 -33.61
C ALA A 287 13.75 -24.23 -34.01
N ASN A 288 13.76 -23.03 -34.55
CA ASN A 288 14.94 -22.26 -34.95
C ASN A 288 15.41 -21.26 -33.89
N GLY A 289 14.85 -21.29 -32.65
CA GLY A 289 15.21 -20.41 -31.58
C GLY A 289 14.65 -18.98 -31.70
N LYS A 290 13.74 -18.71 -32.66
CA LYS A 290 13.11 -17.37 -32.81
C LYS A 290 11.92 -17.18 -31.88
N PRO A 291 11.74 -15.96 -31.30
CA PRO A 291 10.59 -15.67 -30.43
C PRO A 291 9.27 -15.76 -31.19
N VAL A 292 8.32 -16.56 -30.68
CA VAL A 292 6.95 -16.66 -31.21
C VAL A 292 5.93 -16.05 -30.24
N ARG A 293 4.70 -15.82 -30.74
CA ARG A 293 3.61 -15.28 -29.94
C ARG A 293 3.33 -16.17 -28.72
N ASN A 294 3.40 -15.57 -27.53
CA ASN A 294 3.25 -16.28 -26.24
C ASN A 294 2.04 -15.82 -25.42
N GLY A 295 1.08 -15.12 -26.01
CA GLY A 295 -0.09 -14.60 -25.29
C GLY A 295 0.16 -13.42 -24.33
N GLN A 296 1.37 -12.81 -24.38
CA GLN A 296 1.75 -11.68 -23.50
C GLN A 296 0.78 -10.49 -23.59
N ALA A 297 0.19 -10.22 -24.77
CA ALA A 297 -0.78 -9.12 -24.95
C ALA A 297 -2.04 -9.36 -24.10
N ARG A 298 -2.65 -10.56 -24.20
CA ARG A 298 -3.82 -10.95 -23.39
C ARG A 298 -3.46 -10.93 -21.89
N LYS A 299 -2.30 -11.49 -21.52
CA LYS A 299 -1.84 -11.52 -20.13
C LYS A 299 -1.60 -10.11 -19.56
N ARG A 300 -1.13 -9.16 -20.39
CA ARG A 300 -0.97 -7.75 -19.99
C ARG A 300 -2.31 -7.10 -19.62
N VAL A 301 -3.37 -7.38 -20.34
CA VAL A 301 -4.72 -6.88 -20.03
C VAL A 301 -5.19 -7.45 -18.71
N MET A 302 -5.12 -8.77 -18.54
CA MET A 302 -5.48 -9.45 -17.30
C MET A 302 -4.68 -8.94 -16.10
N ASN A 303 -3.35 -8.84 -16.23
CA ASN A 303 -2.49 -8.31 -15.17
C ASN A 303 -2.87 -6.89 -14.76
N ARG A 304 -3.27 -6.04 -15.73
CA ARG A 304 -3.74 -4.70 -15.43
C ARG A 304 -5.03 -4.72 -14.60
N SER A 305 -5.97 -5.60 -14.93
CA SER A 305 -7.23 -5.75 -14.19
C SER A 305 -6.97 -6.26 -12.77
N ILE A 306 -6.11 -7.26 -12.60
CA ILE A 306 -5.71 -7.78 -11.28
C ILE A 306 -5.06 -6.69 -10.41
N LEU A 307 -4.08 -5.95 -10.97
CA LEU A 307 -3.39 -4.88 -10.24
C LEU A 307 -4.30 -3.68 -9.95
N ARG A 308 -5.31 -3.46 -10.82
CA ARG A 308 -6.32 -2.43 -10.62
C ARG A 308 -7.13 -2.66 -9.34
N ASN A 309 -7.47 -3.90 -9.05
CA ASN A 309 -8.32 -4.24 -7.90
C ASN A 309 -7.62 -4.03 -6.56
N GLY A 310 -6.31 -4.29 -6.47
CA GLY A 310 -5.53 -4.04 -5.25
C GLY A 310 -5.94 -4.94 -4.07
N TRP A 311 -6.23 -6.22 -4.34
CA TRP A 311 -6.72 -7.21 -3.37
C TRP A 311 -5.85 -7.37 -2.14
N ASN A 312 -4.51 -7.39 -2.29
CA ASN A 312 -3.60 -7.48 -1.14
C ASN A 312 -3.79 -6.29 -0.17
N SER A 313 -3.95 -5.08 -0.71
CA SER A 313 -4.20 -3.90 0.12
C SER A 313 -5.55 -3.96 0.82
N PHE A 314 -6.55 -4.59 0.22
CA PHE A 314 -7.86 -4.82 0.84
C PHE A 314 -7.77 -5.88 1.95
N ALA A 315 -7.08 -7.00 1.70
CA ALA A 315 -6.79 -8.04 2.70
C ALA A 315 -6.08 -7.47 3.93
N GLU A 316 -5.03 -6.66 3.72
CA GLU A 316 -4.33 -5.97 4.81
C GLU A 316 -5.27 -5.09 5.63
N LYS A 317 -6.21 -4.37 4.96
CA LYS A 317 -7.20 -3.53 5.65
C LYS A 317 -8.18 -4.34 6.50
N LEU A 318 -8.62 -5.49 6.00
CA LEU A 318 -9.44 -6.41 6.79
C LEU A 318 -8.66 -6.98 7.96
N ALA A 319 -7.46 -7.49 7.74
CA ALA A 319 -6.64 -8.12 8.77
C ALA A 319 -6.39 -7.19 9.97
N TYR A 320 -5.84 -5.98 9.73
CA TYR A 320 -5.55 -5.09 10.86
C TYR A 320 -6.83 -4.56 11.54
N LYS A 321 -7.92 -4.33 10.79
CA LYS A 321 -9.19 -3.89 11.39
C LYS A 321 -9.85 -5.00 12.19
N ALA A 322 -9.84 -6.23 11.71
CA ALA A 322 -10.30 -7.39 12.47
C ALA A 322 -9.58 -7.47 13.81
N GLN A 323 -8.25 -7.39 13.78
CA GLN A 323 -7.46 -7.34 15.01
C GLN A 323 -7.81 -6.14 15.92
N TRP A 324 -8.09 -4.96 15.36
CA TRP A 324 -8.41 -3.76 16.12
C TRP A 324 -9.75 -3.85 16.82
N TYR A 325 -10.73 -4.42 16.15
CA TYR A 325 -12.12 -4.42 16.62
C TYR A 325 -12.57 -5.76 17.20
N GLY A 326 -11.63 -6.70 17.42
CA GLY A 326 -11.95 -8.01 18.03
C GLY A 326 -12.79 -8.90 17.12
N ARG A 327 -12.45 -8.93 15.83
CA ARG A 327 -13.06 -9.81 14.82
C ARG A 327 -12.09 -10.91 14.43
N THR A 328 -12.61 -12.03 13.97
CA THR A 328 -11.81 -13.12 13.42
C THR A 328 -11.72 -12.96 11.89
N PHE A 329 -10.48 -12.95 11.37
CA PHE A 329 -10.21 -12.90 9.93
C PHE A 329 -9.29 -14.05 9.56
N VAL A 330 -9.78 -14.95 8.69
CA VAL A 330 -9.06 -16.13 8.24
C VAL A 330 -8.86 -16.08 6.73
N GLN A 331 -7.64 -16.33 6.27
CA GLN A 331 -7.34 -16.49 4.86
C GLN A 331 -7.22 -17.98 4.50
N VAL A 332 -8.06 -18.41 3.57
CA VAL A 332 -8.09 -19.77 3.04
C VAL A 332 -6.99 -19.94 1.99
N ASP A 333 -6.33 -21.08 1.97
CA ASP A 333 -5.25 -21.35 1.03
C ASP A 333 -5.72 -21.23 -0.43
N ARG A 334 -4.86 -20.67 -1.27
CA ARG A 334 -5.11 -20.41 -2.70
C ARG A 334 -5.38 -21.68 -3.54
N PHE A 335 -5.03 -22.85 -3.04
CA PHE A 335 -5.25 -24.12 -3.73
C PHE A 335 -6.55 -24.79 -3.33
N TYR A 336 -7.24 -24.25 -2.34
CA TYR A 336 -8.57 -24.72 -1.98
C TYR A 336 -9.52 -24.52 -3.17
N PRO A 337 -10.19 -25.60 -3.66
CA PRO A 337 -10.94 -25.56 -4.91
C PRO A 337 -12.34 -24.95 -4.74
N SER A 338 -12.45 -23.80 -4.08
CA SER A 338 -13.70 -23.14 -3.68
C SER A 338 -14.73 -23.03 -4.81
N SER A 339 -14.32 -22.68 -6.02
CA SER A 339 -15.22 -22.51 -7.17
C SER A 339 -15.67 -23.81 -7.83
N ARG A 340 -15.02 -24.96 -7.49
CA ARG A 340 -15.29 -26.27 -8.09
C ARG A 340 -15.98 -27.25 -7.16
N LEU A 341 -16.09 -26.93 -5.89
CA LEU A 341 -16.84 -27.71 -4.91
C LEU A 341 -18.30 -27.24 -4.88
N CYS A 342 -19.21 -28.13 -4.90
CA CYS A 342 -20.61 -27.84 -4.57
C CYS A 342 -20.71 -27.54 -3.07
N HIS A 343 -21.25 -26.39 -2.72
CA HIS A 343 -21.38 -26.00 -1.31
C HIS A 343 -22.38 -26.94 -0.57
N ASP A 344 -23.40 -27.41 -1.27
CA ASP A 344 -24.48 -28.20 -0.65
C ASP A 344 -24.10 -29.66 -0.43
N CYS A 345 -23.38 -30.31 -1.37
CA CYS A 345 -23.11 -31.74 -1.27
C CYS A 345 -21.62 -32.12 -1.30
N GLY A 346 -20.70 -31.15 -1.48
CA GLY A 346 -19.27 -31.41 -1.56
C GLY A 346 -18.80 -32.05 -2.86
N TYR A 347 -19.67 -32.29 -3.85
CA TYR A 347 -19.27 -32.84 -5.14
C TYR A 347 -18.27 -31.91 -5.84
N LYS A 348 -17.18 -32.50 -6.37
CA LYS A 348 -16.12 -31.74 -7.06
C LYS A 348 -16.33 -31.78 -8.57
N TYR A 349 -16.81 -30.68 -9.15
CA TYR A 349 -17.01 -30.55 -10.58
C TYR A 349 -15.70 -30.25 -11.31
N ALA A 350 -15.11 -31.26 -11.95
CA ALA A 350 -13.83 -31.15 -12.65
C ALA A 350 -13.93 -30.37 -13.97
N GLY A 351 -15.09 -30.41 -14.63
CA GLY A 351 -15.33 -29.84 -15.97
C GLY A 351 -15.57 -28.32 -16.01
N LEU A 352 -15.73 -27.65 -14.85
CA LEU A 352 -16.11 -26.24 -14.78
C LEU A 352 -15.11 -25.30 -15.51
N ARG A 353 -15.59 -24.62 -16.57
CA ARG A 353 -14.80 -23.66 -17.35
C ARG A 353 -14.81 -22.28 -16.71
N LEU A 354 -13.77 -21.50 -16.93
CA LEU A 354 -13.66 -20.14 -16.42
C LEU A 354 -14.75 -19.17 -16.96
N SER A 355 -15.34 -19.50 -18.11
CA SER A 355 -16.42 -18.71 -18.73
C SER A 355 -17.81 -19.01 -18.12
N GLU A 356 -17.98 -20.15 -17.49
CA GLU A 356 -19.25 -20.56 -16.88
C GLU A 356 -19.44 -19.80 -15.57
N ARG A 357 -20.56 -19.11 -15.47
CA ARG A 357 -20.93 -18.32 -14.29
C ARG A 357 -21.98 -19.02 -13.43
N GLU A 358 -22.80 -19.82 -14.07
CA GLU A 358 -23.78 -20.65 -13.42
C GLU A 358 -23.54 -22.10 -13.83
N TRP A 359 -23.76 -23.02 -12.94
CA TRP A 359 -23.61 -24.45 -13.20
C TRP A 359 -24.55 -25.28 -12.31
N VAL A 360 -24.99 -26.41 -12.84
CA VAL A 360 -25.81 -27.35 -12.10
C VAL A 360 -24.91 -28.44 -11.55
N CYS A 361 -25.04 -28.74 -10.26
CA CYS A 361 -24.27 -29.80 -9.62
C CYS A 361 -24.71 -31.17 -10.10
N GLU A 362 -23.77 -31.96 -10.63
CA GLU A 362 -24.05 -33.34 -11.08
C GLU A 362 -24.34 -34.30 -9.90
N GLY A 363 -23.92 -33.94 -8.67
CA GLY A 363 -24.16 -34.77 -7.49
C GLY A 363 -25.52 -34.55 -6.83
N CYS A 364 -26.02 -33.30 -6.77
CA CYS A 364 -27.27 -32.99 -6.06
C CYS A 364 -28.31 -32.22 -6.91
N GLY A 365 -27.98 -31.83 -8.14
CA GLY A 365 -28.91 -31.13 -9.04
C GLY A 365 -29.11 -29.64 -8.73
N VAL A 366 -28.44 -29.07 -7.73
CA VAL A 366 -28.61 -27.66 -7.36
C VAL A 366 -27.92 -26.75 -8.37
N LEU A 367 -28.61 -25.67 -8.76
CA LEU A 367 -28.04 -24.59 -9.60
C LEU A 367 -27.27 -23.62 -8.73
N HIS A 368 -26.01 -23.37 -9.09
CA HIS A 368 -25.13 -22.46 -8.40
C HIS A 368 -24.73 -21.23 -9.26
N ASP A 369 -24.76 -20.03 -8.66
CA ASP A 369 -23.88 -18.96 -9.09
C ASP A 369 -22.47 -19.31 -8.62
N ARG A 370 -21.55 -19.41 -9.54
CA ARG A 370 -20.17 -19.86 -9.30
C ARG A 370 -19.44 -19.05 -8.23
N ASP A 371 -19.57 -17.71 -8.30
CA ASP A 371 -18.82 -16.80 -7.43
C ASP A 371 -19.44 -16.79 -6.01
N VAL A 372 -20.79 -16.93 -5.90
CA VAL A 372 -21.50 -17.09 -4.61
C VAL A 372 -21.16 -18.44 -3.98
N ASN A 373 -21.21 -19.53 -4.77
CA ASN A 373 -20.81 -20.87 -4.30
C ASN A 373 -19.36 -20.88 -3.79
N ALA A 374 -18.45 -20.20 -4.48
CA ALA A 374 -17.06 -20.07 -4.04
C ALA A 374 -16.96 -19.32 -2.70
N ALA A 375 -17.71 -18.24 -2.52
CA ALA A 375 -17.72 -17.47 -1.27
C ALA A 375 -18.27 -18.27 -0.09
N LEU A 376 -19.32 -19.11 -0.31
CA LEU A 376 -19.85 -20.03 0.69
C LEU A 376 -18.81 -21.10 1.09
N ASN A 377 -18.14 -21.70 0.12
CA ASN A 377 -17.08 -22.68 0.37
C ASN A 377 -15.88 -22.07 1.12
N ILE A 378 -15.53 -20.82 0.80
CA ILE A 378 -14.47 -20.07 1.50
C ILE A 378 -14.88 -19.84 2.96
N LEU A 379 -16.13 -19.50 3.23
CA LEU A 379 -16.64 -19.36 4.60
C LEU A 379 -16.53 -20.67 5.37
N GLY A 380 -17.05 -21.78 4.81
CA GLY A 380 -17.00 -23.09 5.44
C GLY A 380 -15.58 -23.56 5.77
N GLU A 381 -14.64 -23.42 4.82
CA GLU A 381 -13.23 -23.77 5.03
C GLU A 381 -12.55 -22.86 6.05
N ALA A 382 -12.84 -21.56 6.04
CA ALA A 382 -12.30 -20.62 7.01
C ALA A 382 -12.77 -20.95 8.45
N LEU A 383 -14.03 -21.29 8.62
CA LEU A 383 -14.58 -21.75 9.91
C LEU A 383 -13.89 -23.04 10.39
N ARG A 384 -13.74 -24.02 9.49
CA ARG A 384 -13.02 -25.28 9.78
C ARG A 384 -11.58 -25.03 10.24
N LEU A 385 -10.87 -24.14 9.54
CA LEU A 385 -9.47 -23.77 9.89
C LEU A 385 -9.38 -23.05 11.25
N SER A 386 -10.36 -22.24 11.58
CA SER A 386 -10.40 -21.55 12.88
C SER A 386 -10.58 -22.51 14.04
N GLN A 387 -11.43 -23.53 13.87
CA GLN A 387 -11.66 -24.58 14.89
C GLN A 387 -10.47 -25.52 15.06
N ALA A 388 -9.71 -25.77 13.98
CA ALA A 388 -8.53 -26.64 14.02
C ALA A 388 -7.28 -25.97 14.59
N GLY A 389 -7.28 -24.66 14.78
CA GLY A 389 -6.17 -23.86 15.33
C GLY A 389 -6.34 -23.51 16.82
N GLU A 390 -7.47 -23.89 17.43
CA GLU A 390 -7.70 -23.87 18.89
C GLU A 390 -7.30 -25.22 19.50
#